data_0c25bbe6603f018236effda8ebe8b925
#
_entry.id   0c25bbe6603f018236effda8ebe8b925
#
_cell.length_a   1.000
_cell.length_b   1.000
_cell.length_c   1.000
_cell.angle_alpha   90.00
_cell.angle_beta   90.00
_cell.angle_gamma   90.00
#
_symmetry.space_group_name_H-M   'P 1'
#
loop_
_entity.id
_entity.type
_entity.pdbx_description
1 polymer ?
#
loop_
_entity_poly.entity_id
_entity_poly.type
_entity_poly.pdbx_seq_one_letter_code
_entity_poly.pdbx_strand_id
1 'polypeptide(L)'
;FPLSERGRAVGVYAMTYNIGMMLGLVLGGILAVYDWHLVFAVTLPLGIVGTLWSRAMLGGGRGGVRASLNIADNVLLMAGLSFLALGLTYSMVPYGSSDLGWGNPFVVASIALGPVFLIAFVISQLRSRSPLFDLSLFRNRPFAAGNTAVLLFSLSRGALMLLLTIWLQGIWLPLHGIPYEETPLWAGIYLASLVAGNVAFGPLSGSLSDRYGPRIFAVLGMVVFTSSLGALVLLPYNFPASVFEIALFLNGVGQGLFYSPNATAIMNVLPPSDRGVGNGMRTTFNNIGQTVSMALFFTIAVSVFSQYAPGSLMSTALALGVPRAVAEVISKIPGSVALFAAFIGVNPLGSVLSAYPGLASAIPSYLYMVITGTHFFPEAVGVPFVTGFRLSMYVAMVMALIAAVLSALMPSTRGRDVDR
;
A
#
# COMPACT_ATOMS: atom_id res chain seq x y z
N PHE A 1 -7.57 27.89 -6.61
CA PHE A 1 -7.87 28.25 -5.22
C PHE A 1 -6.84 29.24 -4.72
N PRO A 2 -7.26 30.29 -3.95
CA PRO A 2 -6.34 31.20 -3.29
C PRO A 2 -5.46 30.46 -2.27
N LEU A 3 -4.31 31.07 -1.91
CA LEU A 3 -3.34 30.44 -1.00
C LEU A 3 -3.95 30.10 0.37
N SER A 4 -4.90 30.95 0.83
CA SER A 4 -5.61 30.80 2.11
C SER A 4 -6.56 29.60 2.21
N GLU A 5 -6.94 28.97 1.08
CA GLU A 5 -7.91 27.85 1.04
C GLU A 5 -7.33 26.60 0.35
N ARG A 6 -6.06 26.65 -0.03
CA ARG A 6 -5.44 25.58 -0.83
C ARG A 6 -5.32 24.26 -0.06
N GLY A 7 -4.92 24.31 1.20
CA GLY A 7 -4.83 23.12 2.03
C GLY A 7 -6.18 22.45 2.24
N ARG A 8 -7.25 23.26 2.43
CA ARG A 8 -8.62 22.74 2.49
C ARG A 8 -9.03 22.06 1.19
N ALA A 9 -8.75 22.67 0.04
CA ALA A 9 -9.08 22.11 -1.27
C ALA A 9 -8.34 20.77 -1.53
N VAL A 10 -7.04 20.71 -1.21
CA VAL A 10 -6.24 19.47 -1.29
C VAL A 10 -6.76 18.40 -0.31
N GLY A 11 -7.18 18.82 0.90
CA GLY A 11 -7.78 17.91 1.88
C GLY A 11 -9.09 17.29 1.39
N VAL A 12 -9.99 18.09 0.80
CA VAL A 12 -11.26 17.62 0.20
C VAL A 12 -10.98 16.68 -0.98
N TYR A 13 -10.01 17.00 -1.83
CA TYR A 13 -9.59 16.13 -2.92
C TYR A 13 -9.10 14.77 -2.39
N ALA A 14 -8.23 14.77 -1.38
CA ALA A 14 -7.73 13.54 -0.76
C ALA A 14 -8.85 12.72 -0.10
N MET A 15 -9.80 13.39 0.58
CA MET A 15 -11.00 12.76 1.14
C MET A 15 -11.83 12.07 0.05
N THR A 16 -12.13 12.76 -1.06
CA THR A 16 -12.90 12.20 -2.18
C THR A 16 -12.21 10.96 -2.78
N TYR A 17 -10.88 11.02 -2.93
CA TYR A 17 -10.09 9.88 -3.39
C TYR A 17 -10.22 8.66 -2.46
N ASN A 18 -10.12 8.85 -1.15
CA ASN A 18 -10.21 7.76 -0.18
C ASN A 18 -11.63 7.20 -0.06
N ILE A 19 -12.67 8.05 -0.14
CA ILE A 19 -14.06 7.60 -0.20
C ILE A 19 -14.30 6.77 -1.46
N GLY A 20 -13.79 7.22 -2.62
CA GLY A 20 -13.87 6.47 -3.87
C GLY A 20 -13.17 5.10 -3.78
N MET A 21 -12.01 5.04 -3.14
CA MET A 21 -11.29 3.79 -2.90
C MET A 21 -12.09 2.83 -1.99
N MET A 22 -12.68 3.35 -0.92
CA MET A 22 -13.52 2.55 0.00
C MET A 22 -14.78 2.03 -0.70
N LEU A 23 -15.49 2.89 -1.42
CA LEU A 23 -16.66 2.49 -2.20
C LEU A 23 -16.30 1.44 -3.26
N GLY A 24 -15.15 1.62 -3.93
CA GLY A 24 -14.63 0.67 -4.90
C GLY A 24 -14.34 -0.71 -4.29
N LEU A 25 -13.77 -0.74 -3.08
CA LEU A 25 -13.49 -1.98 -2.36
C LEU A 25 -14.79 -2.73 -1.98
N VAL A 26 -15.76 -2.02 -1.41
CA VAL A 26 -17.05 -2.60 -1.00
C VAL A 26 -17.87 -3.04 -2.22
N LEU A 27 -18.03 -2.17 -3.21
CA LEU A 27 -18.74 -2.51 -4.45
C LEU A 27 -18.04 -3.62 -5.22
N GLY A 28 -16.71 -3.58 -5.29
CA GLY A 28 -15.92 -4.64 -5.92
C GLY A 28 -16.12 -5.99 -5.24
N GLY A 29 -16.12 -6.03 -3.91
CA GLY A 29 -16.41 -7.24 -3.12
C GLY A 29 -17.80 -7.79 -3.37
N ILE A 30 -18.83 -6.93 -3.35
CA ILE A 30 -20.22 -7.33 -3.62
C ILE A 30 -20.36 -7.85 -5.04
N LEU A 31 -19.86 -7.13 -6.04
CA LEU A 31 -20.00 -7.49 -7.44
C LEU A 31 -19.22 -8.77 -7.80
N ALA A 32 -18.05 -8.98 -7.20
CA ALA A 32 -17.23 -10.16 -7.43
C ALA A 32 -17.91 -11.47 -7.01
N VAL A 33 -18.83 -11.43 -6.04
CA VAL A 33 -19.63 -12.59 -5.63
C VAL A 33 -20.58 -13.04 -6.73
N TYR A 34 -21.12 -12.09 -7.53
CA TYR A 34 -22.04 -12.42 -8.63
C TYR A 34 -21.27 -12.73 -9.91
N ASP A 35 -20.39 -11.84 -10.33
CA ASP A 35 -19.51 -12.01 -11.50
C ASP A 35 -18.38 -10.98 -11.43
N TRP A 36 -17.13 -11.45 -11.44
CA TRP A 36 -15.96 -10.57 -11.39
C TRP A 36 -15.88 -9.58 -12.58
N HIS A 37 -16.48 -9.89 -13.74
CA HIS A 37 -16.54 -8.97 -14.88
C HIS A 37 -17.35 -7.70 -14.56
N LEU A 38 -18.33 -7.78 -13.65
CA LEU A 38 -19.14 -6.63 -13.25
C LEU A 38 -18.31 -5.53 -12.57
N VAL A 39 -17.21 -5.90 -11.91
CA VAL A 39 -16.28 -4.94 -11.29
C VAL A 39 -15.70 -4.00 -12.36
N PHE A 40 -15.35 -4.54 -13.53
CA PHE A 40 -14.85 -3.74 -14.65
C PHE A 40 -15.98 -3.02 -15.39
N ALA A 41 -17.14 -3.66 -15.55
CA ALA A 41 -18.29 -3.08 -16.23
C ALA A 41 -18.81 -1.80 -15.55
N VAL A 42 -18.78 -1.73 -14.21
CA VAL A 42 -19.21 -0.53 -13.45
C VAL A 42 -18.22 0.63 -13.60
N THR A 43 -16.93 0.38 -13.78
CA THR A 43 -15.94 1.45 -13.95
C THR A 43 -16.07 2.18 -15.28
N LEU A 44 -16.58 1.51 -16.32
CA LEU A 44 -16.73 2.09 -17.66
C LEU A 44 -17.73 3.27 -17.70
N PRO A 45 -18.99 3.16 -17.22
CA PRO A 45 -19.92 4.30 -17.15
C PRO A 45 -19.37 5.46 -16.31
N LEU A 46 -18.74 5.15 -15.16
CA LEU A 46 -18.14 6.19 -14.31
C LEU A 46 -17.03 6.94 -15.04
N GLY A 47 -16.19 6.26 -15.81
CA GLY A 47 -15.15 6.87 -16.64
C GLY A 47 -15.73 7.75 -17.74
N ILE A 48 -16.81 7.30 -18.42
CA ILE A 48 -17.49 8.08 -19.45
C ILE A 48 -18.11 9.36 -18.84
N VAL A 49 -18.87 9.23 -17.74
CA VAL A 49 -19.48 10.35 -17.04
C VAL A 49 -18.42 11.35 -16.57
N GLY A 50 -17.33 10.86 -15.95
CA GLY A 50 -16.21 11.70 -15.50
C GLY A 50 -15.55 12.47 -16.66
N THR A 51 -15.36 11.82 -17.80
CA THR A 51 -14.78 12.44 -19.01
C THR A 51 -15.70 13.52 -19.58
N LEU A 52 -16.99 13.23 -19.72
CA LEU A 52 -17.98 14.18 -20.22
C LEU A 52 -18.13 15.37 -19.29
N TRP A 53 -18.18 15.13 -17.97
CA TRP A 53 -18.25 16.19 -16.96
C TRP A 53 -16.99 17.07 -16.98
N SER A 54 -15.81 16.46 -17.01
CA SER A 54 -14.56 17.23 -17.11
C SER A 54 -14.52 18.09 -18.36
N ARG A 55 -14.99 17.58 -19.51
CA ARG A 55 -15.08 18.34 -20.76
C ARG A 55 -16.07 19.52 -20.67
N ALA A 56 -17.17 19.33 -19.95
CA ALA A 56 -18.19 20.38 -19.79
C ALA A 56 -17.76 21.48 -18.80
N MET A 57 -17.08 21.10 -17.72
CA MET A 57 -16.71 22.01 -16.63
C MET A 57 -15.34 22.67 -16.81
N LEU A 58 -14.37 21.96 -17.41
CA LEU A 58 -13.07 22.51 -17.73
C LEU A 58 -13.18 23.24 -19.07
N GLY A 59 -13.62 24.52 -19.04
CA GLY A 59 -13.61 25.37 -20.21
C GLY A 59 -12.19 25.42 -20.78
N GLY A 60 -12.06 25.15 -22.09
CA GLY A 60 -10.78 25.20 -22.79
C GLY A 60 -10.07 26.51 -22.56
N GLY A 61 -9.08 26.51 -21.69
CA GLY A 61 -8.26 27.68 -21.42
C GLY A 61 -7.57 28.14 -22.70
N ARG A 62 -8.05 29.24 -23.26
CA ARG A 62 -7.50 29.88 -24.48
C ARG A 62 -6.10 30.49 -24.28
N GLY A 63 -5.37 30.15 -23.24
CA GLY A 63 -4.09 30.74 -22.87
C GLY A 63 -2.95 29.77 -22.56
N GLY A 64 -3.11 28.46 -22.80
CA GLY A 64 -2.04 27.49 -22.59
C GLY A 64 -0.90 27.68 -23.59
N VAL A 65 0.29 27.99 -23.10
CA VAL A 65 1.52 27.79 -23.87
C VAL A 65 1.47 26.35 -24.41
N ARG A 66 1.56 26.20 -25.75
CA ARG A 66 1.66 24.88 -26.37
C ARG A 66 2.99 24.26 -25.92
N ALA A 67 2.98 23.60 -24.78
CA ALA A 67 4.07 22.75 -24.37
C ALA A 67 4.16 21.61 -25.38
N SER A 68 5.29 21.47 -26.04
CA SER A 68 5.56 20.32 -26.91
C SER A 68 5.60 19.09 -26.02
N LEU A 69 4.62 18.21 -26.18
CA LEU A 69 4.65 16.89 -25.50
C LEU A 69 5.87 16.12 -26.07
N ASN A 70 6.89 15.95 -25.26
CA ASN A 70 7.99 15.07 -25.63
C ASN A 70 7.54 13.62 -25.42
N ILE A 71 7.08 13.00 -26.50
CA ILE A 71 6.58 11.61 -26.48
C ILE A 71 7.69 10.65 -26.03
N ALA A 72 8.94 10.89 -26.43
CA ALA A 72 10.05 10.03 -26.05
C ALA A 72 10.27 10.01 -24.53
N ASP A 73 10.19 11.16 -23.85
CA ASP A 73 10.33 11.25 -22.39
C ASP A 73 9.20 10.51 -21.67
N ASN A 74 7.95 10.64 -22.17
CA ASN A 74 6.83 9.89 -21.62
C ASN A 74 7.03 8.38 -21.79
N VAL A 75 7.49 7.92 -22.96
CA VAL A 75 7.77 6.49 -23.21
C VAL A 75 8.88 5.99 -22.30
N LEU A 76 9.96 6.74 -22.11
CA LEU A 76 11.06 6.36 -21.21
C LEU A 76 10.58 6.22 -19.75
N LEU A 77 9.80 7.18 -19.27
CA LEU A 77 9.24 7.15 -17.93
C LEU A 77 8.28 5.98 -17.76
N MET A 78 7.34 5.79 -18.69
CA MET A 78 6.37 4.70 -18.66
C MET A 78 7.06 3.34 -18.73
N ALA A 79 8.00 3.15 -19.65
CA ALA A 79 8.75 1.89 -19.75
C ALA A 79 9.54 1.61 -18.46
N GLY A 80 10.25 2.60 -17.93
CA GLY A 80 11.03 2.45 -16.71
C GLY A 80 10.16 2.06 -15.50
N LEU A 81 9.05 2.75 -15.29
CA LEU A 81 8.12 2.44 -14.20
C LEU A 81 7.40 1.09 -14.41
N SER A 82 7.03 0.75 -15.65
CA SER A 82 6.37 -0.52 -15.96
C SER A 82 7.30 -1.70 -15.74
N PHE A 83 8.54 -1.65 -16.22
CA PHE A 83 9.52 -2.71 -15.97
C PHE A 83 9.82 -2.86 -14.48
N LEU A 84 9.97 -1.75 -13.74
CA LEU A 84 10.16 -1.79 -12.30
C LEU A 84 8.96 -2.44 -11.60
N ALA A 85 7.74 -2.02 -11.93
CA ALA A 85 6.52 -2.56 -11.35
C ALA A 85 6.35 -4.05 -11.66
N LEU A 86 6.57 -4.47 -12.92
CA LEU A 86 6.50 -5.88 -13.31
C LEU A 86 7.56 -6.71 -12.58
N GLY A 87 8.82 -6.26 -12.56
CA GLY A 87 9.87 -6.97 -11.85
C GLY A 87 9.56 -7.15 -10.36
N LEU A 88 9.10 -6.08 -9.69
CA LEU A 88 8.73 -6.10 -8.28
C LEU A 88 7.49 -6.97 -8.02
N THR A 89 6.48 -6.94 -8.89
CA THR A 89 5.27 -7.76 -8.75
C THR A 89 5.60 -9.25 -8.92
N TYR A 90 6.33 -9.61 -9.97
CA TYR A 90 6.69 -11.00 -10.22
C TYR A 90 7.74 -11.53 -9.24
N SER A 91 8.49 -10.68 -8.54
CA SER A 91 9.39 -11.11 -7.46
C SER A 91 8.65 -11.71 -6.26
N MET A 92 7.37 -11.37 -6.10
CA MET A 92 6.52 -11.92 -5.02
C MET A 92 5.95 -13.31 -5.35
N VAL A 93 6.08 -13.79 -6.59
CA VAL A 93 5.59 -15.09 -7.04
C VAL A 93 6.71 -16.12 -6.89
N PRO A 94 6.44 -17.34 -6.37
CA PRO A 94 7.45 -18.39 -6.25
C PRO A 94 8.10 -18.73 -7.59
N TYR A 95 9.41 -19.05 -7.56
CA TYR A 95 10.12 -19.47 -8.77
C TYR A 95 11.11 -20.60 -8.44
N GLY A 96 10.99 -21.73 -9.16
CA GLY A 96 11.81 -22.93 -8.89
C GLY A 96 11.55 -23.49 -7.49
N SER A 97 12.60 -23.64 -6.70
CA SER A 97 12.54 -24.09 -5.30
C SER A 97 12.47 -22.94 -4.29
N SER A 98 12.45 -21.69 -4.77
CA SER A 98 12.42 -20.50 -3.90
C SER A 98 11.00 -20.02 -3.67
N ASP A 99 10.70 -19.60 -2.44
CA ASP A 99 9.41 -18.97 -2.07
C ASP A 99 9.17 -17.60 -2.74
N LEU A 100 10.20 -17.03 -3.33
CA LEU A 100 10.19 -15.72 -3.99
C LEU A 100 10.83 -15.81 -5.37
N GLY A 101 10.37 -14.96 -6.28
CA GLY A 101 10.77 -14.92 -7.69
C GLY A 101 12.03 -14.11 -8.00
N TRP A 102 12.83 -13.71 -7.02
CA TRP A 102 14.02 -12.88 -7.26
C TRP A 102 15.04 -13.50 -8.20
N GLY A 103 15.12 -14.85 -8.27
CA GLY A 103 15.96 -15.59 -9.21
C GLY A 103 15.35 -15.80 -10.59
N ASN A 104 14.11 -15.38 -10.84
CA ASN A 104 13.45 -15.51 -12.13
C ASN A 104 14.13 -14.61 -13.17
N PRO A 105 14.59 -15.13 -14.34
CA PRO A 105 15.22 -14.32 -15.38
C PRO A 105 14.39 -13.12 -15.85
N PHE A 106 13.06 -13.27 -15.89
CA PHE A 106 12.15 -12.17 -16.21
C PHE A 106 12.19 -11.05 -15.15
N VAL A 107 12.24 -11.43 -13.87
CA VAL A 107 12.34 -10.48 -12.74
C VAL A 107 13.68 -9.76 -12.80
N VAL A 108 14.78 -10.51 -12.95
CA VAL A 108 16.13 -9.93 -13.06
C VAL A 108 16.24 -8.96 -14.23
N ALA A 109 15.74 -9.36 -15.41
CA ALA A 109 15.74 -8.50 -16.58
C ALA A 109 14.90 -7.24 -16.37
N SER A 110 13.71 -7.37 -15.80
CA SER A 110 12.81 -6.24 -15.53
C SER A 110 13.39 -5.27 -14.51
N ILE A 111 13.95 -5.78 -13.40
CA ILE A 111 14.62 -4.96 -12.37
C ILE A 111 15.88 -4.27 -12.92
N ALA A 112 16.57 -4.85 -13.88
CA ALA A 112 17.71 -4.22 -14.54
C ALA A 112 17.27 -3.16 -15.57
N LEU A 113 16.27 -3.47 -16.40
CA LEU A 113 15.79 -2.57 -17.46
C LEU A 113 15.06 -1.34 -16.90
N GLY A 114 14.28 -1.50 -15.82
CA GLY A 114 13.56 -0.41 -15.19
C GLY A 114 14.47 0.80 -14.88
N PRO A 115 15.53 0.65 -14.07
CA PRO A 115 16.50 1.70 -13.81
C PRO A 115 17.21 2.24 -15.05
N VAL A 116 17.52 1.40 -16.06
CA VAL A 116 18.14 1.85 -17.32
C VAL A 116 17.25 2.86 -18.03
N PHE A 117 15.95 2.57 -18.19
CA PHE A 117 14.99 3.49 -18.78
C PHE A 117 14.79 4.75 -17.93
N LEU A 118 14.75 4.63 -16.60
CA LEU A 118 14.64 5.78 -15.69
C LEU A 118 15.90 6.67 -15.74
N ILE A 119 17.09 6.10 -15.82
CA ILE A 119 18.33 6.85 -15.99
C ILE A 119 18.34 7.57 -17.35
N ALA A 120 17.94 6.88 -18.41
CA ALA A 120 17.79 7.49 -19.74
C ALA A 120 16.78 8.64 -19.72
N PHE A 121 15.65 8.47 -19.01
CA PHE A 121 14.68 9.53 -18.76
C PHE A 121 15.32 10.72 -18.04
N VAL A 122 16.01 10.50 -16.92
CA VAL A 122 16.70 11.56 -16.16
C VAL A 122 17.71 12.31 -17.04
N ILE A 123 18.50 11.59 -17.83
CA ILE A 123 19.47 12.22 -18.77
C ILE A 123 18.74 13.06 -19.82
N SER A 124 17.61 12.57 -20.34
CA SER A 124 16.79 13.34 -21.29
C SER A 124 16.23 14.63 -20.62
N GLN A 125 15.74 14.54 -19.37
CA GLN A 125 15.25 15.73 -18.65
C GLN A 125 16.33 16.78 -18.42
N LEU A 126 17.57 16.36 -18.10
CA LEU A 126 18.69 17.28 -17.90
C LEU A 126 19.11 18.01 -19.20
N ARG A 127 18.79 17.46 -20.36
CA ARG A 127 19.13 18.02 -21.68
C ARG A 127 17.97 18.75 -22.35
N SER A 128 16.75 18.55 -21.85
CA SER A 128 15.54 19.14 -22.45
C SER A 128 15.41 20.61 -22.13
N ARG A 129 14.96 21.40 -23.12
CA ARG A 129 14.63 22.82 -22.94
C ARG A 129 13.24 23.03 -22.28
N SER A 130 12.38 22.04 -22.36
CA SER A 130 11.05 22.01 -21.71
C SER A 130 10.86 20.64 -21.06
N PRO A 131 11.50 20.39 -19.90
CA PRO A 131 11.48 19.08 -19.26
C PRO A 131 10.09 18.76 -18.71
N LEU A 132 9.68 17.47 -18.81
CA LEU A 132 8.49 16.94 -18.15
C LEU A 132 8.65 16.96 -16.63
N PHE A 133 9.90 16.67 -16.18
CA PHE A 133 10.34 16.74 -14.78
C PHE A 133 11.46 17.76 -14.67
N ASP A 134 11.17 18.92 -14.11
CA ASP A 134 12.22 19.91 -13.88
C ASP A 134 13.03 19.54 -12.64
N LEU A 135 14.15 18.87 -12.87
CA LEU A 135 15.06 18.44 -11.80
C LEU A 135 15.75 19.62 -11.09
N SER A 136 15.73 20.83 -11.67
CA SER A 136 16.24 22.02 -11.01
C SER A 136 15.44 22.39 -9.77
N LEU A 137 14.17 21.99 -9.69
CA LEU A 137 13.31 22.19 -8.53
C LEU A 137 13.86 21.53 -7.26
N PHE A 138 14.65 20.46 -7.39
CA PHE A 138 15.33 19.83 -6.23
C PHE A 138 16.43 20.68 -5.60
N ARG A 139 16.88 21.75 -6.27
CA ARG A 139 17.74 22.75 -5.63
C ARG A 139 17.02 23.54 -4.53
N ASN A 140 15.70 23.62 -4.62
CA ASN A 140 14.88 24.16 -3.54
C ASN A 140 14.77 23.12 -2.41
N ARG A 141 15.47 23.37 -1.29
CA ARG A 141 15.52 22.44 -0.14
C ARG A 141 14.15 22.04 0.38
N PRO A 142 13.18 22.93 0.61
CA PRO A 142 11.81 22.57 0.96
C PRO A 142 11.12 21.64 -0.05
N PHE A 143 11.27 21.86 -1.34
CA PHE A 143 10.73 21.00 -2.38
C PHE A 143 11.33 19.60 -2.33
N ALA A 144 12.67 19.52 -2.23
CA ALA A 144 13.37 18.24 -2.12
C ALA A 144 12.97 17.49 -0.85
N ALA A 145 12.95 18.16 0.31
CA ALA A 145 12.55 17.54 1.58
C ALA A 145 11.10 17.04 1.55
N GLY A 146 10.17 17.83 0.99
CA GLY A 146 8.76 17.46 0.87
C GLY A 146 8.54 16.24 -0.02
N ASN A 147 9.19 16.18 -1.18
CA ASN A 147 9.07 15.03 -2.09
C ASN A 147 9.75 13.76 -1.53
N THR A 148 10.90 13.90 -0.88
CA THR A 148 11.55 12.76 -0.20
C THR A 148 10.70 12.26 0.97
N ALA A 149 10.08 13.17 1.74
CA ALA A 149 9.16 12.79 2.81
C ALA A 149 7.94 12.02 2.26
N VAL A 150 7.34 12.44 1.13
CA VAL A 150 6.25 11.69 0.48
C VAL A 150 6.70 10.32 0.02
N LEU A 151 7.89 10.20 -0.57
CA LEU A 151 8.44 8.92 -1.01
C LEU A 151 8.59 7.96 0.18
N LEU A 152 9.22 8.40 1.27
CA LEU A 152 9.42 7.58 2.47
C LEU A 152 8.11 7.24 3.18
N PHE A 153 7.17 8.18 3.25
CA PHE A 153 5.83 7.93 3.75
C PHE A 153 5.11 6.87 2.91
N SER A 154 5.17 6.97 1.58
CA SER A 154 4.53 6.02 0.68
C SER A 154 5.21 4.64 0.73
N LEU A 155 6.52 4.59 0.90
CA LEU A 155 7.26 3.37 1.21
C LEU A 155 6.77 2.76 2.54
N SER A 156 6.58 3.55 3.59
CA SER A 156 6.14 3.04 4.90
C SER A 156 4.72 2.48 4.89
N ARG A 157 3.82 3.02 4.06
CA ARG A 157 2.39 2.65 4.09
C ARG A 157 1.96 1.67 3.01
N GLY A 158 2.71 1.56 1.90
CA GLY A 158 2.22 0.90 0.67
C GLY A 158 1.82 -0.57 0.87
N ALA A 159 2.61 -1.34 1.62
CA ALA A 159 2.30 -2.74 1.90
C ALA A 159 1.43 -2.94 3.16
N LEU A 160 1.16 -1.91 3.93
CA LEU A 160 0.40 -2.04 5.18
C LEU A 160 -0.97 -2.66 4.93
N MET A 161 -1.69 -2.18 3.92
CA MET A 161 -3.00 -2.73 3.55
C MET A 161 -2.93 -4.21 3.18
N LEU A 162 -1.92 -4.62 2.39
CA LEU A 162 -1.72 -6.02 2.01
C LEU A 162 -1.51 -6.89 3.26
N LEU A 163 -0.59 -6.50 4.14
CA LEU A 163 -0.25 -7.27 5.33
C LEU A 163 -1.41 -7.31 6.35
N LEU A 164 -2.14 -6.20 6.51
CA LEU A 164 -3.34 -6.16 7.36
C LEU A 164 -4.47 -7.03 6.79
N THR A 165 -4.63 -7.06 5.46
CA THR A 165 -5.62 -7.92 4.81
C THR A 165 -5.27 -9.39 5.02
N ILE A 166 -4.00 -9.79 4.86
CA ILE A 166 -3.53 -11.15 5.16
C ILE A 166 -3.79 -11.51 6.63
N TRP A 167 -3.49 -10.61 7.55
CA TRP A 167 -3.73 -10.84 8.97
C TRP A 167 -5.20 -11.06 9.29
N LEU A 168 -6.08 -10.19 8.78
CA LEU A 168 -7.53 -10.29 8.99
C LEU A 168 -8.10 -11.53 8.31
N GLN A 169 -7.93 -11.67 6.99
CA GLN A 169 -8.61 -12.72 6.21
C GLN A 169 -8.00 -14.11 6.45
N GLY A 170 -6.68 -14.18 6.60
CA GLY A 170 -6.00 -15.46 6.73
C GLY A 170 -5.88 -15.97 8.16
N ILE A 171 -5.98 -15.10 9.17
CA ILE A 171 -5.67 -15.47 10.55
C ILE A 171 -6.80 -15.07 11.50
N TRP A 172 -7.06 -13.77 11.68
CA TRP A 172 -7.90 -13.30 12.77
C TRP A 172 -9.38 -13.63 12.58
N LEU A 173 -9.95 -13.34 11.41
CA LEU A 173 -11.38 -13.61 11.14
C LEU A 173 -11.72 -15.10 11.19
N PRO A 174 -10.93 -16.02 10.56
CA PRO A 174 -11.20 -17.45 10.70
C PRO A 174 -11.12 -17.96 12.14
N LEU A 175 -10.17 -17.45 12.95
CA LEU A 175 -10.09 -17.78 14.39
C LEU A 175 -11.33 -17.34 15.19
N HIS A 176 -12.07 -16.35 14.69
CA HIS A 176 -13.31 -15.89 15.28
C HIS A 176 -14.57 -16.51 14.65
N GLY A 177 -14.39 -17.61 13.90
CA GLY A 177 -15.48 -18.39 13.34
C GLY A 177 -16.11 -17.81 12.07
N ILE A 178 -15.49 -16.81 11.45
CA ILE A 178 -15.94 -16.27 10.17
C ILE A 178 -15.47 -17.21 9.04
N PRO A 179 -16.39 -17.72 8.19
CA PRO A 179 -16.02 -18.54 7.04
C PRO A 179 -15.11 -17.79 6.07
N TYR A 180 -14.20 -18.51 5.42
CA TYR A 180 -13.23 -17.89 4.50
C TYR A 180 -13.88 -17.08 3.38
N GLU A 181 -15.05 -17.49 2.90
CA GLU A 181 -15.81 -16.83 1.84
C GLU A 181 -16.30 -15.42 2.26
N GLU A 182 -16.52 -15.21 3.57
CA GLU A 182 -16.99 -13.93 4.13
C GLU A 182 -15.85 -13.04 4.58
N THR A 183 -14.63 -13.57 4.74
CA THR A 183 -13.49 -12.80 5.28
C THR A 183 -13.16 -11.55 4.49
N PRO A 184 -13.29 -11.47 3.13
CA PRO A 184 -13.01 -10.24 2.40
C PRO A 184 -13.95 -9.09 2.78
N LEU A 185 -15.24 -9.38 3.00
CA LEU A 185 -16.22 -8.39 3.42
C LEU A 185 -15.90 -7.85 4.82
N TRP A 186 -15.70 -8.75 5.78
CA TRP A 186 -15.39 -8.38 7.15
C TRP A 186 -14.05 -7.64 7.28
N ALA A 187 -13.02 -8.08 6.55
CA ALA A 187 -11.74 -7.36 6.48
C ALA A 187 -11.93 -5.92 5.98
N GLY A 188 -12.76 -5.72 4.95
CA GLY A 188 -13.10 -4.39 4.46
C GLY A 188 -13.75 -3.51 5.53
N ILE A 189 -14.65 -4.08 6.36
CA ILE A 189 -15.32 -3.38 7.46
C ILE A 189 -14.31 -2.94 8.53
N TYR A 190 -13.41 -3.84 8.98
CA TYR A 190 -12.38 -3.51 9.95
C TYR A 190 -11.39 -2.46 9.43
N LEU A 191 -10.97 -2.59 8.16
CA LEU A 191 -10.07 -1.64 7.52
C LEU A 191 -10.71 -0.26 7.25
N ALA A 192 -12.04 -0.17 7.28
CA ALA A 192 -12.76 1.10 7.16
C ALA A 192 -12.40 2.10 8.28
N SER A 193 -12.00 1.63 9.46
CA SER A 193 -11.54 2.48 10.57
C SER A 193 -10.34 3.36 10.16
N LEU A 194 -9.39 2.79 9.38
CA LEU A 194 -8.26 3.54 8.83
C LEU A 194 -8.74 4.63 7.85
N VAL A 195 -9.67 4.28 6.97
CA VAL A 195 -10.21 5.24 5.98
C VAL A 195 -10.98 6.34 6.71
N ALA A 196 -11.76 6.00 7.73
CA ALA A 196 -12.50 6.98 8.55
C ALA A 196 -11.57 8.02 9.19
N GLY A 197 -10.45 7.58 9.78
CA GLY A 197 -9.43 8.48 10.33
C GLY A 197 -8.85 9.42 9.27
N ASN A 198 -8.52 8.90 8.09
CA ASN A 198 -7.97 9.71 6.99
C ASN A 198 -9.01 10.72 6.45
N VAL A 199 -10.24 10.29 6.23
CA VAL A 199 -11.34 11.12 5.72
C VAL A 199 -11.68 12.25 6.71
N ALA A 200 -11.73 11.96 8.01
CA ALA A 200 -12.02 12.96 9.02
C ALA A 200 -10.91 14.02 9.15
N PHE A 201 -9.66 13.59 9.16
CA PHE A 201 -8.52 14.47 9.46
C PHE A 201 -7.84 15.07 8.23
N GLY A 202 -8.06 14.55 7.03
CA GLY A 202 -7.49 15.12 5.79
C GLY A 202 -7.93 16.56 5.53
N PRO A 203 -9.22 16.87 5.41
CA PRO A 203 -9.71 18.26 5.21
C PRO A 203 -9.43 19.16 6.43
N LEU A 204 -9.54 18.61 7.65
CA LEU A 204 -9.27 19.33 8.88
C LEU A 204 -7.81 19.79 8.93
N SER A 205 -6.87 18.89 8.67
CA SER A 205 -5.45 19.21 8.64
C SER A 205 -5.10 20.20 7.54
N GLY A 206 -5.75 20.10 6.38
CA GLY A 206 -5.61 21.04 5.28
C GLY A 206 -5.98 22.46 5.71
N SER A 207 -7.19 22.64 6.26
CA SER A 207 -7.67 23.95 6.72
C SER A 207 -6.86 24.52 7.90
N LEU A 208 -6.41 23.68 8.81
CA LEU A 208 -5.54 24.09 9.92
C LEU A 208 -4.13 24.45 9.41
N SER A 209 -3.62 23.74 8.40
CA SER A 209 -2.33 24.06 7.80
C SER A 209 -2.30 25.41 7.10
N ASP A 210 -3.42 25.84 6.49
CA ASP A 210 -3.55 27.16 5.90
C ASP A 210 -3.45 28.28 6.96
N ARG A 211 -3.92 27.99 8.17
CA ARG A 211 -3.91 28.97 9.30
C ARG A 211 -2.62 28.96 10.09
N TYR A 212 -2.08 27.78 10.40
CA TYR A 212 -0.96 27.61 11.34
C TYR A 212 0.35 27.20 10.66
N GLY A 213 0.32 26.95 9.35
CA GLY A 213 1.44 26.47 8.56
C GLY A 213 1.50 24.94 8.43
N PRO A 214 1.97 24.44 7.29
CA PRO A 214 1.91 23.00 6.96
C PRO A 214 2.89 22.14 7.74
N ARG A 215 4.03 22.70 8.18
CA ARG A 215 5.12 21.99 8.85
C ARG A 215 4.65 21.23 10.10
N ILE A 216 3.89 21.91 10.97
CA ILE A 216 3.45 21.34 12.26
C ILE A 216 2.59 20.11 12.03
N PHE A 217 1.60 20.21 11.12
CA PHE A 217 0.68 19.12 10.85
C PHE A 217 1.34 17.96 10.10
N ALA A 218 2.28 18.24 9.20
CA ALA A 218 3.05 17.17 8.54
C ALA A 218 3.89 16.38 9.53
N VAL A 219 4.57 17.06 10.49
CA VAL A 219 5.34 16.39 11.53
C VAL A 219 4.44 15.61 12.49
N LEU A 220 3.36 16.23 13.00
CA LEU A 220 2.40 15.56 13.88
C LEU A 220 1.78 14.34 13.19
N GLY A 221 1.42 14.47 11.91
CA GLY A 221 0.91 13.36 11.13
C GLY A 221 1.86 12.18 11.08
N MET A 222 3.14 12.43 10.83
CA MET A 222 4.17 11.38 10.82
C MET A 222 4.41 10.77 12.20
N VAL A 223 4.36 11.56 13.27
CA VAL A 223 4.47 11.05 14.64
C VAL A 223 3.28 10.15 14.99
N VAL A 224 2.04 10.59 14.72
CA VAL A 224 0.83 9.78 14.95
C VAL A 224 0.86 8.51 14.11
N PHE A 225 1.24 8.61 12.82
CA PHE A 225 1.38 7.45 11.93
C PHE A 225 2.40 6.45 12.46
N THR A 226 3.59 6.91 12.88
CA THR A 226 4.63 6.02 13.42
C THR A 226 4.19 5.38 14.75
N SER A 227 3.52 6.14 15.62
CA SER A 227 2.98 5.61 16.88
C SER A 227 1.92 4.54 16.64
N SER A 228 1.07 4.72 15.64
CA SER A 228 0.07 3.71 15.26
C SER A 228 0.70 2.43 14.73
N LEU A 229 1.80 2.52 13.93
CA LEU A 229 2.57 1.35 13.52
C LEU A 229 3.16 0.63 14.75
N GLY A 230 3.69 1.39 15.72
CA GLY A 230 4.17 0.85 17.00
C GLY A 230 3.08 0.11 17.77
N ALA A 231 1.86 0.66 17.82
CA ALA A 231 0.72 -0.01 18.45
C ALA A 231 0.40 -1.34 17.75
N LEU A 232 0.38 -1.37 16.41
CA LEU A 232 0.16 -2.59 15.63
C LEU A 232 1.24 -3.66 15.86
N VAL A 233 2.50 -3.25 16.04
CA VAL A 233 3.63 -4.16 16.34
C VAL A 233 3.46 -4.87 17.67
N LEU A 234 2.84 -4.22 18.67
CA LEU A 234 2.62 -4.77 20.00
C LEU A 234 1.48 -5.78 20.07
N LEU A 235 0.62 -5.84 19.05
CA LEU A 235 -0.51 -6.77 19.03
C LEU A 235 -0.05 -8.23 18.90
N PRO A 236 -0.72 -9.18 19.61
CA PRO A 236 -0.59 -10.62 19.35
C PRO A 236 -1.30 -10.99 18.05
N TYR A 237 -1.05 -12.19 17.51
CA TYR A 237 -1.73 -12.64 16.29
C TYR A 237 -3.26 -12.73 16.45
N ASN A 238 -3.73 -13.05 17.64
CA ASN A 238 -5.14 -13.01 18.05
C ASN A 238 -5.36 -11.78 18.93
N PHE A 239 -5.52 -10.62 18.30
CA PHE A 239 -5.61 -9.31 18.95
C PHE A 239 -7.04 -8.97 19.41
N PRO A 240 -7.20 -8.09 20.42
CA PRO A 240 -8.50 -7.48 20.72
C PRO A 240 -8.93 -6.53 19.61
N ALA A 241 -10.14 -6.75 19.06
CA ALA A 241 -10.66 -5.96 17.91
C ALA A 241 -10.63 -4.45 18.17
N SER A 242 -11.04 -4.00 19.35
CA SER A 242 -11.10 -2.58 19.68
C SER A 242 -9.73 -1.89 19.65
N VAL A 243 -8.68 -2.56 20.14
CA VAL A 243 -7.32 -2.01 20.13
C VAL A 243 -6.79 -1.92 18.69
N PHE A 244 -7.08 -2.93 17.88
CA PHE A 244 -6.72 -2.94 16.47
C PHE A 244 -7.41 -1.81 15.69
N GLU A 245 -8.72 -1.64 15.87
CA GLU A 245 -9.48 -0.57 15.20
C GLU A 245 -9.02 0.83 15.63
N ILE A 246 -8.72 1.05 16.91
CA ILE A 246 -8.15 2.31 17.39
C ILE A 246 -6.79 2.57 16.73
N ALA A 247 -5.92 1.55 16.66
CA ALA A 247 -4.62 1.69 16.00
C ALA A 247 -4.77 2.01 14.50
N LEU A 248 -5.73 1.37 13.81
CA LEU A 248 -6.03 1.66 12.41
C LEU A 248 -6.61 3.08 12.23
N PHE A 249 -7.53 3.49 13.08
CA PHE A 249 -8.07 4.85 13.04
C PHE A 249 -6.96 5.89 13.23
N LEU A 250 -6.09 5.71 14.23
CA LEU A 250 -4.93 6.59 14.45
C LEU A 250 -3.97 6.57 13.25
N ASN A 251 -3.78 5.41 12.61
CA ASN A 251 -3.00 5.31 11.40
C ASN A 251 -3.58 6.21 10.29
N GLY A 252 -4.90 6.14 10.08
CA GLY A 252 -5.63 7.00 9.15
C GLY A 252 -5.52 8.48 9.49
N VAL A 253 -5.65 8.83 10.77
CA VAL A 253 -5.44 10.20 11.27
C VAL A 253 -4.05 10.71 10.90
N GLY A 254 -3.00 9.90 11.18
CA GLY A 254 -1.63 10.24 10.84
C GLY A 254 -1.43 10.48 9.34
N GLN A 255 -2.02 9.64 8.49
CA GLN A 255 -2.00 9.81 7.04
C GLN A 255 -2.70 11.12 6.60
N GLY A 256 -3.89 11.40 7.14
CA GLY A 256 -4.64 12.63 6.83
C GLY A 256 -3.90 13.88 7.28
N LEU A 257 -3.30 13.86 8.47
CA LEU A 257 -2.51 14.97 9.01
C LEU A 257 -1.23 15.24 8.20
N PHE A 258 -0.66 14.23 7.54
CA PHE A 258 0.56 14.39 6.74
C PHE A 258 0.28 14.78 5.29
N TYR A 259 -0.63 14.06 4.60
CA TYR A 259 -0.73 14.09 3.14
C TYR A 259 -1.13 15.45 2.58
N SER A 260 -2.14 16.10 3.15
CA SER A 260 -2.64 17.41 2.71
C SER A 260 -1.65 18.54 3.03
N PRO A 261 -1.14 18.70 4.27
CA PRO A 261 -0.16 19.74 4.56
C PRO A 261 1.15 19.58 3.78
N ASN A 262 1.64 18.35 3.57
CA ASN A 262 2.82 18.11 2.75
C ASN A 262 2.62 18.59 1.30
N ALA A 263 1.46 18.28 0.69
CA ALA A 263 1.14 18.74 -0.65
C ALA A 263 1.10 20.28 -0.75
N THR A 264 0.47 20.92 0.25
CA THR A 264 0.40 22.38 0.35
C THR A 264 1.79 23.00 0.50
N ALA A 265 2.65 22.42 1.36
CA ALA A 265 4.02 22.88 1.55
C ALA A 265 4.85 22.85 0.25
N ILE A 266 4.76 21.74 -0.50
CA ILE A 266 5.44 21.59 -1.79
C ILE A 266 4.93 22.61 -2.81
N MET A 267 3.59 22.81 -2.89
CA MET A 267 3.00 23.73 -3.86
C MET A 267 3.27 25.20 -3.53
N ASN A 268 3.40 25.56 -2.25
CA ASN A 268 3.62 26.94 -1.83
C ASN A 268 5.03 27.47 -2.13
N VAL A 269 6.01 26.58 -2.25
CA VAL A 269 7.40 26.97 -2.60
C VAL A 269 7.65 27.03 -4.10
N LEU A 270 6.64 26.72 -4.92
CA LEU A 270 6.73 26.74 -6.38
C LEU A 270 5.99 27.93 -6.98
N PRO A 271 6.56 28.58 -8.02
CA PRO A 271 5.85 29.57 -8.81
C PRO A 271 4.62 28.93 -9.49
N PRO A 272 3.58 29.70 -9.80
CA PRO A 272 2.35 29.18 -10.39
C PRO A 272 2.57 28.35 -11.67
N SER A 273 3.56 28.71 -12.50
CA SER A 273 3.94 28.00 -13.72
C SER A 273 4.39 26.54 -13.46
N ASP A 274 5.06 26.29 -12.34
CA ASP A 274 5.75 25.02 -12.09
C ASP A 274 4.95 24.07 -11.19
N ARG A 275 3.82 24.54 -10.66
CA ARG A 275 2.97 23.74 -9.76
C ARG A 275 2.42 22.46 -10.39
N GLY A 276 2.11 22.51 -11.69
CA GLY A 276 1.66 21.34 -12.44
C GLY A 276 2.75 20.26 -12.48
N VAL A 277 3.96 20.66 -12.88
CA VAL A 277 5.14 19.77 -12.92
C VAL A 277 5.48 19.24 -11.52
N GLY A 278 5.53 20.13 -10.52
CA GLY A 278 5.83 19.75 -9.14
C GLY A 278 4.83 18.75 -8.55
N ASN A 279 3.51 18.90 -8.85
CA ASN A 279 2.52 17.92 -8.42
C ASN A 279 2.63 16.59 -9.15
N GLY A 280 2.95 16.62 -10.44
CA GLY A 280 3.26 15.40 -11.22
C GLY A 280 4.42 14.63 -10.62
N MET A 281 5.52 15.32 -10.28
CA MET A 281 6.69 14.73 -9.63
C MET A 281 6.31 14.12 -8.26
N ARG A 282 5.59 14.86 -7.42
CA ARG A 282 5.11 14.37 -6.12
C ARG A 282 4.26 13.10 -6.25
N THR A 283 3.34 13.07 -7.21
CA THR A 283 2.48 11.91 -7.46
C THR A 283 3.30 10.72 -7.94
N THR A 284 4.28 10.93 -8.79
CA THR A 284 5.19 9.87 -9.26
C THR A 284 6.00 9.28 -8.10
N PHE A 285 6.58 10.12 -7.22
CA PHE A 285 7.28 9.65 -6.02
C PHE A 285 6.35 8.86 -5.08
N ASN A 286 5.11 9.32 -4.89
CA ASN A 286 4.10 8.60 -4.12
C ASN A 286 3.83 7.20 -4.71
N ASN A 287 3.64 7.09 -6.02
CA ASN A 287 3.33 5.83 -6.68
C ASN A 287 4.54 4.88 -6.69
N ILE A 288 5.74 5.38 -6.96
CA ILE A 288 6.98 4.59 -6.85
C ILE A 288 7.13 4.04 -5.43
N GLY A 289 6.94 4.90 -4.41
CA GLY A 289 7.02 4.48 -3.02
C GLY A 289 6.03 3.36 -2.69
N GLN A 290 4.78 3.44 -3.13
CA GLN A 290 3.78 2.39 -2.92
C GLN A 290 4.16 1.09 -3.62
N THR A 291 4.58 1.13 -4.88
CA THR A 291 4.96 -0.06 -5.66
C THR A 291 6.17 -0.77 -5.05
N VAL A 292 7.22 -0.02 -4.73
CA VAL A 292 8.42 -0.58 -4.09
C VAL A 292 8.11 -1.14 -2.71
N SER A 293 7.23 -0.45 -1.94
CA SER A 293 6.78 -0.88 -0.62
C SER A 293 6.16 -2.27 -0.64
N MET A 294 5.27 -2.55 -1.60
CA MET A 294 4.61 -3.85 -1.69
C MET A 294 5.63 -4.98 -1.82
N ALA A 295 6.57 -4.88 -2.76
CA ALA A 295 7.58 -5.91 -2.95
C ALA A 295 8.54 -6.02 -1.75
N LEU A 296 9.00 -4.88 -1.20
CA LEU A 296 9.92 -4.85 -0.07
C LEU A 296 9.33 -5.55 1.16
N PHE A 297 8.17 -5.11 1.62
CA PHE A 297 7.58 -5.63 2.84
C PHE A 297 6.99 -7.02 2.69
N PHE A 298 6.46 -7.36 1.51
CA PHE A 298 6.06 -8.73 1.22
C PHE A 298 7.27 -9.67 1.23
N THR A 299 8.39 -9.26 0.62
CA THR A 299 9.63 -10.04 0.67
C THR A 299 10.11 -10.26 2.11
N ILE A 300 10.11 -9.21 2.95
CA ILE A 300 10.49 -9.34 4.37
C ILE A 300 9.52 -10.29 5.08
N ALA A 301 8.22 -10.10 4.91
CA ALA A 301 7.21 -10.93 5.55
C ALA A 301 7.32 -12.40 5.15
N VAL A 302 7.43 -12.69 3.84
CA VAL A 302 7.60 -14.07 3.32
C VAL A 302 8.90 -14.69 3.79
N SER A 303 10.02 -13.97 3.73
CA SER A 303 11.32 -14.52 4.13
C SER A 303 11.33 -14.96 5.60
N VAL A 304 10.77 -14.15 6.49
CA VAL A 304 10.64 -14.48 7.91
C VAL A 304 9.61 -15.60 8.12
N PHE A 305 8.47 -15.50 7.46
CA PHE A 305 7.42 -16.50 7.53
C PHE A 305 7.92 -17.88 7.10
N SER A 306 8.60 -17.97 5.95
CA SER A 306 9.14 -19.23 5.42
C SER A 306 10.19 -19.87 6.32
N GLN A 307 10.88 -19.09 7.15
CA GLN A 307 11.82 -19.61 8.12
C GLN A 307 11.14 -20.29 9.30
N TYR A 308 10.01 -19.76 9.79
CA TYR A 308 9.35 -20.23 11.01
C TYR A 308 8.10 -21.09 10.75
N ALA A 309 7.40 -20.87 9.64
CA ALA A 309 6.13 -21.54 9.35
C ALA A 309 6.24 -23.07 9.23
N PRO A 310 7.28 -23.65 8.58
CA PRO A 310 7.41 -25.11 8.49
C PRO A 310 7.43 -25.79 9.86
N GLY A 311 8.23 -25.26 10.80
CA GLY A 311 8.31 -25.78 12.17
C GLY A 311 6.99 -25.62 12.94
N SER A 312 6.31 -24.51 12.79
CA SER A 312 5.04 -24.23 13.43
C SER A 312 3.91 -25.10 12.87
N LEU A 313 3.80 -25.24 11.55
CA LEU A 313 2.83 -26.14 10.89
C LEU A 313 3.04 -27.59 11.31
N MET A 314 4.30 -28.03 11.32
CA MET A 314 4.67 -29.39 11.74
C MET A 314 4.29 -29.65 13.19
N SER A 315 4.68 -28.77 14.12
CA SER A 315 4.40 -28.97 15.54
C SER A 315 2.91 -28.92 15.87
N THR A 316 2.17 -28.00 15.25
CA THR A 316 0.71 -27.90 15.43
C THR A 316 -0.03 -29.11 14.87
N ALA A 317 0.39 -29.62 13.69
CA ALA A 317 -0.18 -30.84 13.11
C ALA A 317 0.08 -32.05 13.99
N LEU A 318 1.31 -32.25 14.48
CA LEU A 318 1.65 -33.37 15.36
C LEU A 318 0.93 -33.32 16.71
N ALA A 319 0.73 -32.10 17.27
CA ALA A 319 -0.01 -31.91 18.52
C ALA A 319 -1.49 -32.36 18.42
N LEU A 320 -2.06 -32.28 17.21
CA LEU A 320 -3.42 -32.77 16.92
C LEU A 320 -3.48 -34.26 16.57
N GLY A 321 -2.34 -34.95 16.57
CA GLY A 321 -2.27 -36.38 16.23
C GLY A 321 -2.26 -36.68 14.72
N VAL A 322 -1.93 -35.68 13.89
CA VAL A 322 -1.80 -35.86 12.43
C VAL A 322 -0.60 -36.78 12.16
N PRO A 323 -0.73 -37.80 11.27
CA PRO A 323 0.39 -38.64 10.90
C PRO A 323 1.59 -37.83 10.40
N ARG A 324 2.80 -38.22 10.83
CA ARG A 324 4.04 -37.49 10.53
C ARG A 324 4.26 -37.24 9.03
N ALA A 325 3.94 -38.21 8.19
CA ALA A 325 4.05 -38.11 6.74
C ALA A 325 3.16 -36.98 6.16
N VAL A 326 1.98 -36.78 6.72
CA VAL A 326 1.06 -35.71 6.32
C VAL A 326 1.54 -34.37 6.88
N ALA A 327 1.97 -34.32 8.13
CA ALA A 327 2.54 -33.13 8.74
C ALA A 327 3.78 -32.62 7.97
N GLU A 328 4.62 -33.53 7.45
CA GLU A 328 5.76 -33.18 6.59
C GLU A 328 5.33 -32.55 5.25
N VAL A 329 4.25 -33.03 4.64
CA VAL A 329 3.70 -32.42 3.41
C VAL A 329 3.12 -31.05 3.68
N ILE A 330 2.35 -30.91 4.76
CA ILE A 330 1.77 -29.62 5.19
C ILE A 330 2.88 -28.59 5.47
N SER A 331 3.96 -29.00 6.13
CA SER A 331 5.08 -28.13 6.49
C SER A 331 5.89 -27.64 5.28
N LYS A 332 5.79 -28.28 4.12
CA LYS A 332 6.50 -27.92 2.88
C LYS A 332 5.76 -26.92 2.00
N ILE A 333 4.62 -26.41 2.45
CA ILE A 333 3.89 -25.36 1.69
C ILE A 333 4.79 -24.12 1.60
N PRO A 334 5.06 -23.61 0.38
CA PRO A 334 5.86 -22.39 0.22
C PRO A 334 5.22 -21.21 0.96
N GLY A 335 6.04 -20.43 1.67
CA GLY A 335 5.56 -19.34 2.51
C GLY A 335 4.78 -18.27 1.73
N SER A 336 5.22 -17.95 0.51
CA SER A 336 4.50 -17.03 -0.38
C SER A 336 3.12 -17.55 -0.79
N VAL A 337 3.00 -18.88 -1.07
CA VAL A 337 1.72 -19.52 -1.41
C VAL A 337 0.77 -19.47 -0.22
N ALA A 338 1.26 -19.77 0.99
CA ALA A 338 0.48 -19.74 2.22
C ALA A 338 -0.03 -18.31 2.51
N LEU A 339 0.83 -17.29 2.41
CA LEU A 339 0.43 -15.90 2.64
C LEU A 339 -0.49 -15.37 1.54
N PHE A 340 -0.30 -15.80 0.29
CA PHE A 340 -1.20 -15.40 -0.80
C PHE A 340 -2.58 -16.06 -0.66
N ALA A 341 -2.65 -17.33 -0.25
CA ALA A 341 -3.91 -17.99 0.08
C ALA A 341 -4.66 -17.27 1.21
N ALA A 342 -3.93 -16.85 2.26
CA ALA A 342 -4.47 -16.04 3.33
C ALA A 342 -4.99 -14.67 2.83
N PHE A 343 -4.29 -14.04 1.88
CA PHE A 343 -4.71 -12.77 1.28
C PHE A 343 -6.02 -12.88 0.51
N ILE A 344 -6.22 -13.96 -0.24
CA ILE A 344 -7.47 -14.19 -1.00
C ILE A 344 -8.57 -14.85 -0.15
N GLY A 345 -8.31 -15.12 1.14
CA GLY A 345 -9.28 -15.68 2.05
C GLY A 345 -9.61 -17.15 1.79
N VAL A 346 -8.60 -17.99 1.55
CA VAL A 346 -8.77 -19.44 1.36
C VAL A 346 -7.81 -20.24 2.24
N ASN A 347 -8.27 -21.40 2.72
CA ASN A 347 -7.39 -22.35 3.39
C ASN A 347 -6.59 -23.16 2.36
N PRO A 348 -5.25 -23.05 2.31
CA PRO A 348 -4.44 -23.77 1.32
C PRO A 348 -4.37 -25.28 1.55
N LEU A 349 -4.67 -25.75 2.77
CA LEU A 349 -4.45 -27.15 3.16
C LEU A 349 -5.37 -28.13 2.43
N GLY A 350 -6.62 -27.73 2.17
CA GLY A 350 -7.54 -28.53 1.38
C GLY A 350 -7.01 -28.82 -0.03
N SER A 351 -6.48 -27.81 -0.69
CA SER A 351 -5.90 -27.93 -2.03
C SER A 351 -4.62 -28.77 -2.02
N VAL A 352 -3.77 -28.60 -0.99
CA VAL A 352 -2.53 -29.39 -0.84
C VAL A 352 -2.86 -30.86 -0.60
N LEU A 353 -3.77 -31.17 0.32
CA LEU A 353 -4.14 -32.55 0.62
C LEU A 353 -4.84 -33.23 -0.56
N SER A 354 -5.63 -32.52 -1.35
CA SER A 354 -6.26 -33.06 -2.55
C SER A 354 -5.26 -33.44 -3.64
N ALA A 355 -4.08 -32.81 -3.67
CA ALA A 355 -2.99 -33.16 -4.58
C ALA A 355 -2.27 -34.47 -4.19
N TYR A 356 -2.50 -34.99 -2.96
CA TYR A 356 -1.92 -36.22 -2.44
C TYR A 356 -3.02 -37.18 -1.92
N PRO A 357 -3.85 -37.79 -2.79
CA PRO A 357 -5.01 -38.60 -2.38
C PRO A 357 -4.65 -39.77 -1.45
N GLY A 358 -3.48 -40.38 -1.65
CA GLY A 358 -3.00 -41.46 -0.79
C GLY A 358 -2.65 -41.04 0.65
N LEU A 359 -2.27 -39.77 0.84
CA LEU A 359 -2.03 -39.22 2.18
C LEU A 359 -3.36 -38.69 2.78
N ALA A 360 -4.22 -38.15 1.98
CA ALA A 360 -5.53 -37.68 2.42
C ALA A 360 -6.38 -38.84 2.97
N SER A 361 -6.33 -40.02 2.34
CA SER A 361 -7.03 -41.23 2.80
C SER A 361 -6.41 -41.84 4.08
N ALA A 362 -5.16 -41.54 4.41
CA ALA A 362 -4.50 -41.97 5.63
C ALA A 362 -4.91 -41.13 6.86
N ILE A 363 -5.62 -40.02 6.67
CA ILE A 363 -6.09 -39.16 7.74
C ILE A 363 -7.53 -39.56 8.12
N PRO A 364 -7.85 -39.77 9.41
CA PRO A 364 -9.24 -39.91 9.84
C PRO A 364 -10.09 -38.72 9.42
N SER A 365 -11.33 -38.97 8.99
CA SER A 365 -12.23 -37.92 8.44
C SER A 365 -12.40 -36.71 9.38
N TYR A 366 -12.43 -36.95 10.71
CA TYR A 366 -12.53 -35.87 11.68
C TYR A 366 -11.26 -34.98 11.67
N LEU A 367 -10.06 -35.55 11.55
CA LEU A 367 -8.82 -34.79 11.47
C LEU A 367 -8.71 -34.03 10.15
N TYR A 368 -9.17 -34.61 9.05
CA TYR A 368 -9.26 -33.91 7.77
C TYR A 368 -10.11 -32.64 7.89
N MET A 369 -11.31 -32.75 8.51
CA MET A 369 -12.19 -31.60 8.76
C MET A 369 -11.53 -30.56 9.66
N VAL A 370 -10.78 -30.95 10.69
CA VAL A 370 -10.06 -30.04 11.58
C VAL A 370 -8.97 -29.29 10.82
N ILE A 371 -8.15 -29.99 10.04
CA ILE A 371 -7.02 -29.38 9.31
C ILE A 371 -7.51 -28.42 8.21
N THR A 372 -8.56 -28.80 7.48
CA THR A 372 -9.11 -27.98 6.40
C THR A 372 -10.12 -26.93 6.90
N GLY A 373 -10.46 -26.97 8.17
CA GLY A 373 -11.36 -26.02 8.81
C GLY A 373 -10.72 -24.65 9.03
N THR A 374 -11.46 -23.77 9.72
CA THR A 374 -11.11 -22.35 9.89
C THR A 374 -10.07 -22.09 10.98
N HIS A 375 -9.79 -23.02 11.89
CA HIS A 375 -8.96 -22.78 13.07
C HIS A 375 -7.50 -23.24 12.92
N PHE A 376 -7.27 -24.42 12.32
CA PHE A 376 -5.92 -25.03 12.28
C PHE A 376 -4.87 -24.16 11.59
N PHE A 377 -5.17 -23.72 10.35
CA PHE A 377 -4.20 -22.95 9.57
C PHE A 377 -3.86 -21.61 10.24
N PRO A 378 -4.83 -20.78 10.67
CA PRO A 378 -4.56 -19.54 11.37
C PRO A 378 -3.76 -19.71 12.66
N GLU A 379 -4.07 -20.73 13.45
CA GLU A 379 -3.34 -21.02 14.69
C GLU A 379 -1.89 -21.42 14.42
N ALA A 380 -1.67 -22.27 13.42
CA ALA A 380 -0.34 -22.72 13.04
C ALA A 380 0.54 -21.61 12.46
N VAL A 381 -0.03 -20.66 11.71
CA VAL A 381 0.73 -19.62 11.00
C VAL A 381 0.74 -18.26 11.70
N GLY A 382 -0.08 -18.07 12.73
CA GLY A 382 -0.29 -16.78 13.38
C GLY A 382 1.00 -16.18 13.95
N VAL A 383 1.77 -16.97 14.71
CA VAL A 383 3.05 -16.51 15.29
C VAL A 383 4.11 -16.25 14.22
N PRO A 384 4.37 -17.15 13.25
CA PRO A 384 5.27 -16.87 12.13
C PRO A 384 4.91 -15.62 11.36
N PHE A 385 3.64 -15.42 11.07
CA PHE A 385 3.16 -14.24 10.35
C PHE A 385 3.44 -12.94 11.12
N VAL A 386 3.04 -12.88 12.40
CA VAL A 386 3.24 -11.67 13.22
C VAL A 386 4.73 -11.35 13.39
N THR A 387 5.60 -12.35 13.42
CA THR A 387 7.05 -12.14 13.45
C THR A 387 7.53 -11.40 12.19
N GLY A 388 7.11 -11.86 11.00
CA GLY A 388 7.42 -11.18 9.74
C GLY A 388 6.76 -9.80 9.62
N PHE A 389 5.52 -9.67 10.06
CA PHE A 389 4.81 -8.40 10.14
C PHE A 389 5.55 -7.38 11.01
N ARG A 390 5.98 -7.77 12.21
CA ARG A 390 6.72 -6.88 13.13
C ARG A 390 8.01 -6.37 12.49
N LEU A 391 8.81 -7.23 11.87
CA LEU A 391 10.03 -6.81 11.21
C LEU A 391 9.73 -5.81 10.08
N SER A 392 8.70 -6.08 9.27
CA SER A 392 8.24 -5.16 8.23
C SER A 392 7.84 -3.79 8.81
N MET A 393 7.10 -3.78 9.91
CA MET A 393 6.66 -2.54 10.56
C MET A 393 7.81 -1.77 11.21
N TYR A 394 8.82 -2.42 11.77
CA TYR A 394 10.02 -1.72 12.27
C TYR A 394 10.74 -0.97 11.15
N VAL A 395 10.90 -1.59 9.98
CA VAL A 395 11.47 -0.91 8.80
C VAL A 395 10.59 0.27 8.37
N ALA A 396 9.27 0.08 8.33
CA ALA A 396 8.32 1.15 8.02
C ALA A 396 8.39 2.32 9.03
N MET A 397 8.51 2.03 10.32
CA MET A 397 8.66 3.05 11.37
C MET A 397 9.94 3.87 11.20
N VAL A 398 11.06 3.24 10.85
CA VAL A 398 12.32 3.96 10.58
C VAL A 398 12.14 4.92 9.40
N MET A 399 11.54 4.46 8.30
CA MET A 399 11.25 5.31 7.14
C MET A 399 10.32 6.47 7.50
N ALA A 400 9.28 6.20 8.30
CA ALA A 400 8.33 7.20 8.78
C ALA A 400 8.99 8.24 9.69
N LEU A 401 9.89 7.84 10.57
CA LEU A 401 10.67 8.76 11.41
C LEU A 401 11.57 9.67 10.57
N ILE A 402 12.25 9.13 9.56
CA ILE A 402 13.05 9.94 8.63
C ILE A 402 12.14 10.93 7.89
N ALA A 403 10.95 10.50 7.44
CA ALA A 403 9.97 11.38 6.81
C ALA A 403 9.48 12.48 7.77
N ALA A 404 9.33 12.20 9.07
CA ALA A 404 9.01 13.21 10.09
C ALA A 404 10.11 14.26 10.20
N VAL A 405 11.39 13.85 10.25
CA VAL A 405 12.53 14.74 10.29
C VAL A 405 12.59 15.63 9.04
N LEU A 406 12.40 15.03 7.85
CA LEU A 406 12.37 15.79 6.59
C LEU A 406 11.19 16.77 6.56
N SER A 407 10.04 16.39 7.12
CA SER A 407 8.88 17.29 7.25
C SER A 407 9.18 18.48 8.17
N ALA A 408 10.03 18.31 9.15
CA ALA A 408 10.48 19.41 10.01
C ALA A 408 11.38 20.44 9.28
N LEU A 409 11.95 20.10 8.13
CA LEU A 409 12.72 21.01 7.28
C LEU A 409 11.84 21.82 6.30
N MET A 410 10.54 21.54 6.26
CA MET A 410 9.60 22.31 5.43
C MET A 410 9.39 23.73 5.96
N PRO A 411 9.04 24.71 5.10
CA PRO A 411 8.78 26.06 5.54
C PRO A 411 7.54 26.12 6.45
N SER A 412 7.61 27.00 7.44
CA SER A 412 6.49 27.29 8.35
C SER A 412 5.61 28.45 7.85
N THR A 413 5.83 28.91 6.62
CA THR A 413 5.07 30.06 6.04
C THR A 413 3.58 29.79 6.03
N ARG A 414 2.82 30.69 6.67
CA ARG A 414 1.37 30.68 6.70
C ARG A 414 0.82 31.18 5.36
N GLY A 415 -0.28 30.61 4.87
CA GLY A 415 -0.89 31.09 3.63
C GLY A 415 -1.22 32.59 3.64
N ARG A 416 -1.49 33.17 4.81
CA ARG A 416 -1.74 34.61 5.00
C ARG A 416 -0.52 35.51 4.88
N ASP A 417 0.69 34.97 5.04
CA ASP A 417 1.93 35.77 4.99
C ASP A 417 2.45 35.94 3.55
N VAL A 418 1.90 35.21 2.60
CA VAL A 418 2.30 35.26 1.17
C VAL A 418 1.39 36.18 0.35
N ASP A 419 0.21 36.53 0.87
CA ASP A 419 -0.73 37.48 0.26
C ASP A 419 -0.49 38.93 0.70
N ARG A 420 0.52 39.19 1.53
CA ARG A 420 1.04 40.53 1.90
C ARG A 420 2.37 40.79 1.21
#